data_59d12a80ed2e4bfc37a295e92fe17081
#
_entry.id   59d12a80ed2e4bfc37a295e92fe17081
#
_cell.length_a   1.000
_cell.length_b   1.000
_cell.length_c   1.000
_cell.angle_alpha   90.00
_cell.angle_beta   90.00
_cell.angle_gamma   90.00
#
_symmetry.space_group_name_H-M   'P 1'
#
loop_
_entity.id
_entity.type
_entity.pdbx_description
1 polymer ?
#
loop_
_entity_poly.entity_id
_entity_poly.type
_entity_poly.pdbx_seq_one_letter_code
_entity_poly.pdbx_strand_id
1 'polypeptide(L)'
;MLDMKRHFADRFALAMPWAVGCAAMVFATGCASLTIEPRAHLIPAERVYNDQDWARVLQDVVRDGLVDYQTLSVNREPLERYYALLSVTGPGLTPDQFTERNDRVAYWVNSHNALVLLAVLGRYPISTMYDLSLPSLAYDYRFTVDGRPITLSAIEDRVMSESAQDVRALFAMSGAALATPRLMSEPLRASALEAQLTRAAAQALDSPHICQVDHATKSILVWQRILQRSDDFVAYWQTRRRVQTANVYSVLLDL
;
A
#
# COMPACT_ATOMS: atom_id res chain seq x y z
N MET A 1 -8.97 -79.66 8.19
CA MET A 1 -10.16 -80.49 8.47
C MET A 1 -11.34 -79.71 7.90
N LEU A 2 -11.71 -80.18 6.74
CA LEU A 2 -13.05 -80.28 6.10
C LEU A 2 -13.80 -78.93 5.98
N ASP A 3 -13.92 -78.41 4.80
CA ASP A 3 -14.64 -78.85 3.55
C ASP A 3 -16.15 -78.63 3.66
N MET A 4 -16.65 -77.97 2.73
CA MET A 4 -17.83 -78.20 1.90
C MET A 4 -18.50 -76.90 1.47
N LYS A 5 -18.28 -76.45 0.25
CA LYS A 5 -18.93 -76.72 -1.04
C LYS A 5 -20.45 -76.48 -1.08
N ARG A 6 -20.80 -75.61 -1.99
CA ARG A 6 -21.72 -75.71 -3.13
C ARG A 6 -23.16 -75.17 -3.04
N HIS A 7 -23.40 -74.35 -4.05
CA HIS A 7 -24.59 -74.22 -4.93
C HIS A 7 -25.82 -73.49 -4.39
N PHE A 8 -26.27 -72.47 -5.06
CA PHE A 8 -27.21 -72.63 -6.19
C PHE A 8 -27.45 -71.22 -6.84
N ALA A 9 -27.72 -71.30 -8.10
CA ALA A 9 -27.85 -70.39 -9.18
C ALA A 9 -29.11 -69.50 -9.18
N ASP A 10 -29.00 -68.50 -10.02
CA ASP A 10 -30.00 -67.84 -10.85
C ASP A 10 -31.27 -67.24 -10.24
N ARG A 11 -31.38 -65.95 -10.38
CA ARG A 11 -32.50 -65.32 -11.13
C ARG A 11 -32.29 -63.81 -11.39
N PHE A 12 -32.48 -63.52 -12.68
CA PHE A 12 -32.65 -62.22 -13.29
C PHE A 12 -33.42 -61.17 -12.45
N ALA A 13 -32.90 -59.96 -12.36
CA ALA A 13 -33.70 -58.74 -12.32
C ALA A 13 -32.88 -57.53 -12.85
N LEU A 14 -33.37 -56.99 -13.93
CA LEU A 14 -32.95 -55.68 -14.48
C LEU A 14 -33.09 -54.62 -13.41
N ALA A 15 -32.01 -53.87 -13.17
CA ALA A 15 -32.07 -52.59 -12.48
C ALA A 15 -31.13 -51.62 -13.16
N MET A 16 -31.69 -50.54 -13.67
CA MET A 16 -31.07 -49.40 -14.29
C MET A 16 -29.94 -48.82 -13.44
N PRO A 17 -28.83 -48.32 -14.06
CA PRO A 17 -27.86 -47.53 -13.35
C PRO A 17 -28.40 -46.11 -13.21
N TRP A 18 -28.74 -45.73 -12.01
CA TRP A 18 -28.90 -44.34 -11.65
C TRP A 18 -27.49 -43.71 -11.60
N ALA A 19 -27.10 -43.07 -12.70
CA ALA A 19 -25.93 -42.20 -12.72
C ALA A 19 -26.29 -40.94 -11.94
N VAL A 20 -25.98 -40.94 -10.63
CA VAL A 20 -25.95 -39.71 -9.84
C VAL A 20 -24.72 -38.96 -10.29
N GLY A 21 -24.93 -38.08 -11.27
CA GLY A 21 -23.93 -37.06 -11.62
C GLY A 21 -23.76 -36.10 -10.46
N CYS A 22 -22.76 -36.32 -9.61
CA CYS A 22 -22.25 -35.30 -8.73
C CYS A 22 -21.62 -34.21 -9.61
N ALA A 23 -22.42 -33.21 -10.00
CA ALA A 23 -21.90 -31.94 -10.49
C ALA A 23 -21.20 -31.28 -9.31
N ALA A 24 -19.89 -31.47 -9.22
CA ALA A 24 -19.04 -30.67 -8.35
C ALA A 24 -19.11 -29.21 -8.86
N MET A 25 -20.01 -28.41 -8.30
CA MET A 25 -19.94 -26.97 -8.42
C MET A 25 -18.67 -26.53 -7.71
N VAL A 26 -17.60 -26.38 -8.48
CA VAL A 26 -16.41 -25.65 -8.07
C VAL A 26 -16.86 -24.20 -7.94
N PHE A 27 -17.25 -23.79 -6.74
CA PHE A 27 -17.31 -22.39 -6.40
C PHE A 27 -15.88 -21.87 -6.45
N ALA A 28 -15.47 -21.32 -7.59
CA ALA A 28 -14.32 -20.46 -7.67
C ALA A 28 -14.68 -19.21 -6.85
N THR A 29 -14.39 -19.25 -5.54
CA THR A 29 -14.31 -18.04 -4.72
C THR A 29 -13.07 -17.27 -5.20
N GLY A 30 -13.18 -16.66 -6.37
CA GLY A 30 -12.22 -15.66 -6.81
C GLY A 30 -12.28 -14.54 -5.79
N CYS A 31 -11.18 -14.26 -5.10
CA CYS A 31 -11.04 -13.03 -4.36
C CYS A 31 -11.28 -11.90 -5.38
N ALA A 32 -12.46 -11.29 -5.32
CA ALA A 32 -12.80 -10.18 -6.21
C ALA A 32 -11.96 -8.99 -5.78
N SER A 33 -10.82 -8.78 -6.47
CA SER A 33 -10.06 -7.55 -6.29
C SER A 33 -10.91 -6.36 -6.73
N LEU A 34 -11.05 -5.37 -5.85
CA LEU A 34 -11.79 -4.16 -6.16
C LEU A 34 -10.90 -3.24 -7.01
N THR A 35 -11.21 -3.09 -8.29
CA THR A 35 -10.49 -2.15 -9.17
C THR A 35 -11.17 -0.78 -9.09
N ILE A 36 -10.38 0.24 -8.78
CA ILE A 36 -10.78 1.64 -8.82
C ILE A 36 -10.22 2.23 -10.11
N GLU A 37 -11.10 2.52 -11.06
CA GLU A 37 -10.70 3.09 -12.35
C GLU A 37 -10.74 4.61 -12.33
N PRO A 38 -9.84 5.31 -13.06
CA PRO A 38 -9.91 6.74 -13.22
C PRO A 38 -11.16 7.13 -14.02
N ARG A 39 -11.73 8.29 -13.74
CA ARG A 39 -12.86 8.81 -14.51
C ARG A 39 -12.39 9.20 -15.91
N ALA A 40 -12.97 8.56 -16.93
CA ALA A 40 -12.54 8.71 -18.33
C ALA A 40 -12.50 10.17 -18.81
N HIS A 41 -13.46 11.01 -18.39
CA HIS A 41 -13.51 12.42 -18.79
C HIS A 41 -12.44 13.31 -18.14
N LEU A 42 -11.75 12.82 -17.12
CA LEU A 42 -10.65 13.52 -16.45
C LEU A 42 -9.27 13.10 -16.98
N ILE A 43 -9.21 12.08 -17.83
CA ILE A 43 -7.93 11.66 -18.44
C ILE A 43 -7.45 12.76 -19.38
N PRO A 44 -6.24 13.34 -19.13
CA PRO A 44 -5.76 14.43 -19.95
C PRO A 44 -5.39 13.96 -21.35
N ALA A 45 -5.58 14.82 -22.34
CA ALA A 45 -5.16 14.55 -23.72
C ALA A 45 -3.63 14.52 -23.85
N GLU A 46 -2.94 15.37 -23.10
CA GLU A 46 -1.48 15.43 -23.04
C GLU A 46 -0.96 14.64 -21.85
N ARG A 47 0.02 13.78 -22.12
CA ARG A 47 0.63 12.92 -21.10
C ARG A 47 1.87 13.61 -20.49
N VAL A 48 1.65 14.78 -19.87
CA VAL A 48 2.70 15.55 -19.19
C VAL A 48 2.47 15.47 -17.70
N TYR A 49 3.37 14.76 -17.00
CA TYR A 49 3.29 14.63 -15.54
C TYR A 49 3.55 15.98 -14.85
N ASN A 50 2.71 16.29 -13.87
CA ASN A 50 2.92 17.37 -12.93
C ASN A 50 2.23 17.04 -11.60
N ASP A 51 2.60 17.73 -10.53
CA ASP A 51 2.07 17.51 -9.19
C ASP A 51 1.12 18.63 -8.72
N GLN A 52 0.64 19.49 -9.63
CA GLN A 52 -0.12 20.69 -9.26
C GLN A 52 -1.45 20.37 -8.57
N ASP A 53 -2.22 19.44 -9.12
CA ASP A 53 -3.48 19.02 -8.50
C ASP A 53 -3.23 18.32 -7.16
N TRP A 54 -2.17 17.51 -7.06
CA TRP A 54 -1.75 16.87 -5.80
C TRP A 54 -1.32 17.90 -4.76
N ALA A 55 -0.53 18.90 -5.15
CA ALA A 55 -0.14 20.00 -4.27
C ALA A 55 -1.35 20.76 -3.72
N ARG A 56 -2.34 21.04 -4.59
CA ARG A 56 -3.60 21.68 -4.18
C ARG A 56 -4.34 20.82 -3.16
N VAL A 57 -4.53 19.53 -3.42
CA VAL A 57 -5.17 18.62 -2.46
C VAL A 57 -4.48 18.68 -1.11
N LEU A 58 -3.15 18.54 -1.08
CA LEU A 58 -2.40 18.53 0.18
C LEU A 58 -2.53 19.87 0.94
N GLN A 59 -2.48 20.99 0.24
CA GLN A 59 -2.67 22.33 0.85
C GLN A 59 -4.07 22.52 1.42
N ASP A 60 -5.09 22.02 0.73
CA ASP A 60 -6.48 22.21 1.10
C ASP A 60 -6.88 21.34 2.30
N VAL A 61 -6.36 20.12 2.40
CA VAL A 61 -6.90 19.11 3.35
C VAL A 61 -5.92 18.64 4.42
N VAL A 62 -4.60 18.88 4.31
CA VAL A 62 -3.64 18.40 5.30
C VAL A 62 -3.37 19.44 6.37
N ARG A 63 -3.59 19.08 7.63
CA ARG A 63 -3.29 19.88 8.82
C ARG A 63 -2.53 19.02 9.83
N ASP A 64 -1.33 19.39 10.18
CA ASP A 64 -0.44 18.65 11.10
C ASP A 64 -0.29 17.16 10.70
N GLY A 65 -0.30 16.88 9.39
CA GLY A 65 -0.17 15.54 8.83
C GLY A 65 -1.44 14.69 8.94
N LEU A 66 -2.57 15.26 9.38
CA LEU A 66 -3.90 14.66 9.36
C LEU A 66 -4.69 15.19 8.17
N VAL A 67 -5.60 14.36 7.65
CA VAL A 67 -6.41 14.69 6.48
C VAL A 67 -7.83 15.08 6.90
N ASP A 68 -8.27 16.25 6.46
CA ASP A 68 -9.68 16.67 6.53
C ASP A 68 -10.47 16.01 5.40
N TYR A 69 -11.00 14.82 5.67
CA TYR A 69 -11.79 14.07 4.70
C TYR A 69 -13.16 14.71 4.41
N GLN A 70 -13.70 15.53 5.30
CA GLN A 70 -14.92 16.27 5.04
C GLN A 70 -14.70 17.28 3.92
N THR A 71 -13.67 18.11 4.04
CA THR A 71 -13.28 19.07 2.99
C THR A 71 -12.92 18.33 1.69
N LEU A 72 -12.17 17.22 1.77
CA LEU A 72 -11.80 16.43 0.59
C LEU A 72 -13.02 15.83 -0.09
N SER A 73 -14.05 15.41 0.65
CA SER A 73 -15.27 14.82 0.07
C SER A 73 -16.09 15.81 -0.75
N VAL A 74 -16.03 17.08 -0.37
CA VAL A 74 -16.70 18.18 -1.10
C VAL A 74 -15.90 18.62 -2.32
N ASN A 75 -14.58 18.69 -2.20
CA ASN A 75 -13.68 19.13 -3.28
C ASN A 75 -12.75 18.00 -3.73
N ARG A 76 -13.31 16.92 -4.25
CA ARG A 76 -12.59 15.72 -4.65
C ARG A 76 -11.94 15.76 -6.04
N GLU A 77 -12.41 16.67 -6.89
CA GLU A 77 -12.02 16.71 -8.30
C GLU A 77 -10.50 16.86 -8.54
N PRO A 78 -9.74 17.70 -7.80
CA PRO A 78 -8.28 17.75 -7.98
C PRO A 78 -7.60 16.39 -7.71
N LEU A 79 -8.03 15.63 -6.69
CA LEU A 79 -7.51 14.30 -6.42
C LEU A 79 -7.84 13.32 -7.56
N GLU A 80 -9.06 13.39 -8.09
CA GLU A 80 -9.48 12.53 -9.20
C GLU A 80 -8.76 12.87 -10.51
N ARG A 81 -8.47 14.17 -10.79
CA ARG A 81 -7.65 14.58 -11.93
C ARG A 81 -6.21 14.11 -11.77
N TYR A 82 -5.64 14.23 -10.57
CA TYR A 82 -4.28 13.71 -10.34
C TYR A 82 -4.23 12.19 -10.54
N TYR A 83 -5.23 11.45 -10.07
CA TYR A 83 -5.32 10.02 -10.32
C TYR A 83 -5.46 9.70 -11.81
N ALA A 84 -6.29 10.43 -12.55
CA ALA A 84 -6.42 10.26 -13.99
C ALA A 84 -5.09 10.52 -14.73
N LEU A 85 -4.31 11.53 -14.28
CA LEU A 85 -2.97 11.78 -14.80
C LEU A 85 -2.01 10.62 -14.51
N LEU A 86 -2.00 10.09 -13.28
CA LEU A 86 -1.18 8.93 -12.91
C LEU A 86 -1.48 7.69 -13.74
N SER A 87 -2.73 7.54 -14.21
CA SER A 87 -3.11 6.38 -15.03
C SER A 87 -2.47 6.37 -16.43
N VAL A 88 -2.09 7.53 -16.94
CA VAL A 88 -1.53 7.69 -18.30
C VAL A 88 -0.11 8.25 -18.34
N THR A 89 0.50 8.50 -17.17
CA THR A 89 1.90 8.92 -17.04
C THR A 89 2.62 8.06 -16.02
N GLY A 90 3.94 7.97 -16.14
CA GLY A 90 4.77 7.26 -15.17
C GLY A 90 6.08 6.77 -15.79
N PRO A 91 6.98 6.21 -14.96
CA PRO A 91 8.30 5.76 -15.41
C PRO A 91 8.28 4.73 -16.56
N GLY A 92 7.18 3.96 -16.71
CA GLY A 92 7.03 3.00 -17.78
C GLY A 92 6.42 3.60 -19.05
N LEU A 93 5.41 4.49 -18.92
CA LEU A 93 4.70 5.08 -20.05
C LEU A 93 5.38 6.32 -20.64
N THR A 94 5.99 7.14 -19.77
CA THR A 94 6.62 8.42 -20.13
C THR A 94 8.01 8.51 -19.51
N PRO A 95 8.93 7.57 -19.83
CA PRO A 95 10.23 7.43 -19.16
C PRO A 95 11.13 8.66 -19.28
N ASP A 96 10.98 9.43 -20.35
CA ASP A 96 11.68 10.69 -20.60
C ASP A 96 11.39 11.76 -19.54
N GLN A 97 10.29 11.67 -18.82
CA GLN A 97 9.92 12.58 -17.75
C GLN A 97 10.41 12.12 -16.35
N PHE A 98 11.00 10.92 -16.25
CA PHE A 98 11.44 10.29 -15.00
C PHE A 98 12.84 9.70 -15.14
N THR A 99 13.76 10.48 -15.69
CA THR A 99 15.12 10.05 -16.03
C THR A 99 15.94 9.78 -14.77
N GLU A 100 15.77 10.61 -13.77
CA GLU A 100 16.51 10.50 -12.51
C GLU A 100 15.80 9.55 -11.52
N ARG A 101 16.59 8.88 -10.70
CA ARG A 101 16.07 8.03 -9.64
C ARG A 101 15.12 8.79 -8.70
N ASN A 102 15.46 10.02 -8.35
CA ASN A 102 14.68 10.85 -7.46
C ASN A 102 13.30 11.21 -8.04
N ASP A 103 13.18 11.37 -9.36
CA ASP A 103 11.89 11.58 -10.03
C ASP A 103 10.99 10.37 -9.82
N ARG A 104 11.53 9.16 -10.00
CA ARG A 104 10.78 7.92 -9.86
C ARG A 104 10.35 7.67 -8.42
N VAL A 105 11.24 7.89 -7.44
CA VAL A 105 10.89 7.78 -6.01
C VAL A 105 9.79 8.77 -5.64
N ALA A 106 9.92 10.04 -6.01
CA ALA A 106 8.91 11.06 -5.73
C ALA A 106 7.56 10.71 -6.37
N TYR A 107 7.56 10.27 -7.64
CA TYR A 107 6.37 9.81 -8.34
C TYR A 107 5.64 8.68 -7.59
N TRP A 108 6.36 7.63 -7.22
CA TRP A 108 5.73 6.46 -6.58
C TRP A 108 5.22 6.76 -5.18
N VAL A 109 5.93 7.55 -4.37
CA VAL A 109 5.46 7.97 -3.03
C VAL A 109 4.23 8.87 -3.14
N ASN A 110 4.24 9.85 -4.04
CA ASN A 110 3.08 10.72 -4.28
C ASN A 110 1.87 9.91 -4.77
N SER A 111 2.11 8.95 -5.68
CA SER A 111 1.06 8.04 -6.17
C SER A 111 0.47 7.23 -5.02
N HIS A 112 1.29 6.60 -4.19
CA HIS A 112 0.83 5.84 -3.01
C HIS A 112 -0.09 6.70 -2.14
N ASN A 113 0.37 7.87 -1.74
CA ASN A 113 -0.37 8.74 -0.83
C ASN A 113 -1.71 9.22 -1.43
N ALA A 114 -1.72 9.61 -2.70
CA ALA A 114 -2.94 10.02 -3.39
C ALA A 114 -3.96 8.88 -3.49
N LEU A 115 -3.51 7.65 -3.78
CA LEU A 115 -4.36 6.49 -3.91
C LEU A 115 -4.94 6.03 -2.56
N VAL A 116 -4.19 6.17 -1.46
CA VAL A 116 -4.70 5.96 -0.11
C VAL A 116 -5.86 6.92 0.18
N LEU A 117 -5.70 8.21 -0.10
CA LEU A 117 -6.77 9.19 0.08
C LEU A 117 -7.97 8.87 -0.79
N LEU A 118 -7.75 8.48 -2.04
CA LEU A 118 -8.82 8.12 -2.97
C LEU A 118 -9.62 6.90 -2.48
N ALA A 119 -8.95 5.89 -1.94
CA ALA A 119 -9.58 4.70 -1.40
C ALA A 119 -10.44 5.02 -0.16
N VAL A 120 -9.94 5.84 0.76
CA VAL A 120 -10.71 6.32 1.92
C VAL A 120 -11.92 7.12 1.45
N LEU A 121 -11.72 8.04 0.52
CA LEU A 121 -12.80 8.89 -0.03
C LEU A 121 -13.91 8.06 -0.70
N GLY A 122 -13.55 6.94 -1.31
CA GLY A 122 -14.51 6.02 -1.94
C GLY A 122 -15.44 5.32 -0.95
N ARG A 123 -15.11 5.32 0.33
CA ARG A 123 -15.89 4.72 1.43
C ARG A 123 -16.35 5.74 2.48
N TYR A 124 -15.94 7.00 2.34
CA TYR A 124 -16.31 8.05 3.29
C TYR A 124 -17.84 8.35 3.28
N PRO A 125 -18.49 8.55 4.46
CA PRO A 125 -17.90 8.56 5.78
C PRO A 125 -17.61 7.16 6.34
N ILE A 126 -16.46 7.01 7.00
CA ILE A 126 -16.07 5.80 7.72
C ILE A 126 -15.76 6.16 9.18
N SER A 127 -16.07 5.25 10.10
CA SER A 127 -15.80 5.46 11.54
C SER A 127 -14.37 5.13 11.92
N THR A 128 -13.75 4.21 11.18
CA THR A 128 -12.39 3.72 11.45
C THR A 128 -11.76 3.16 10.18
N MET A 129 -10.42 3.16 10.13
CA MET A 129 -9.68 2.50 9.04
C MET A 129 -9.89 0.98 8.99
N TYR A 130 -10.35 0.36 10.08
CA TYR A 130 -10.76 -1.05 10.06
C TYR A 130 -11.97 -1.30 9.14
N ASP A 131 -12.82 -0.28 8.89
CA ASP A 131 -13.93 -0.38 7.95
C ASP A 131 -13.45 -0.55 6.49
N LEU A 132 -12.20 -0.17 6.20
CA LEU A 132 -11.52 -0.43 4.93
C LEU A 132 -10.78 -1.77 4.90
N SER A 133 -10.74 -2.51 6.04
CA SER A 133 -9.92 -3.71 6.16
C SER A 133 -8.48 -3.43 5.71
N LEU A 134 -7.68 -2.75 6.56
CA LEU A 134 -6.33 -2.26 6.18
C LEU A 134 -5.44 -3.27 5.45
N PRO A 135 -5.41 -4.57 5.79
CA PRO A 135 -4.71 -5.56 4.97
C PRO A 135 -5.29 -5.65 3.55
N SER A 136 -6.62 -5.56 3.43
CA SER A 136 -7.34 -5.58 2.16
C SER A 136 -7.03 -4.33 1.31
N LEU A 137 -6.93 -3.14 1.92
CA LEU A 137 -6.59 -1.91 1.21
C LEU A 137 -5.24 -2.04 0.48
N ALA A 138 -4.24 -2.62 1.14
CA ALA A 138 -2.91 -2.75 0.57
C ALA A 138 -2.83 -3.78 -0.57
N TYR A 139 -3.64 -4.85 -0.53
CA TYR A 139 -3.49 -6.01 -1.41
C TYR A 139 -4.66 -6.21 -2.38
N ASP A 140 -5.89 -5.88 -1.97
CA ASP A 140 -7.09 -6.20 -2.75
C ASP A 140 -7.57 -5.05 -3.63
N TYR A 141 -7.24 -3.80 -3.26
CA TYR A 141 -7.54 -2.65 -4.09
C TYR A 141 -6.51 -2.51 -5.21
N ARG A 142 -7.01 -2.44 -6.44
CA ARG A 142 -6.20 -2.19 -7.63
C ARG A 142 -6.52 -0.82 -8.20
N PHE A 143 -5.47 -0.14 -8.62
CA PHE A 143 -5.55 1.17 -9.26
C PHE A 143 -4.82 1.10 -10.59
N THR A 144 -5.26 1.86 -11.58
CA THR A 144 -4.52 2.01 -12.83
C THR A 144 -3.49 3.11 -12.69
N VAL A 145 -2.21 2.74 -12.65
CA VAL A 145 -1.06 3.67 -12.53
C VAL A 145 0.00 3.25 -13.52
N ASP A 146 0.62 4.23 -14.20
CA ASP A 146 1.64 3.94 -15.22
C ASP A 146 1.13 2.93 -16.28
N GLY A 147 -0.15 3.06 -16.65
CA GLY A 147 -0.83 2.25 -17.67
C GLY A 147 -1.16 0.82 -17.26
N ARG A 148 -1.02 0.45 -15.99
CA ARG A 148 -1.28 -0.93 -15.55
C ARG A 148 -1.97 -1.00 -14.19
N PRO A 149 -2.74 -2.06 -13.93
CA PRO A 149 -3.33 -2.28 -12.61
C PRO A 149 -2.23 -2.61 -11.59
N ILE A 150 -2.24 -1.90 -10.46
CA ILE A 150 -1.25 -2.05 -9.38
C ILE A 150 -1.94 -1.94 -8.01
N THR A 151 -1.42 -2.64 -7.01
CA THR A 151 -1.85 -2.52 -5.61
C THR A 151 -0.97 -1.53 -4.85
N LEU A 152 -1.43 -1.04 -3.69
CA LEU A 152 -0.60 -0.18 -2.84
C LEU A 152 0.66 -0.91 -2.36
N SER A 153 0.56 -2.20 -2.02
CA SER A 153 1.73 -3.00 -1.65
C SER A 153 2.77 -3.07 -2.78
N ALA A 154 2.32 -3.25 -4.03
CA ALA A 154 3.24 -3.26 -5.16
C ALA A 154 3.88 -1.88 -5.43
N ILE A 155 3.17 -0.78 -5.10
CA ILE A 155 3.76 0.57 -5.14
C ILE A 155 4.82 0.73 -4.05
N GLU A 156 4.57 0.25 -2.82
CA GLU A 156 5.56 0.24 -1.75
C GLU A 156 6.84 -0.50 -2.17
N ASP A 157 6.70 -1.67 -2.80
CA ASP A 157 7.85 -2.42 -3.32
C ASP A 157 8.61 -1.65 -4.41
N ARG A 158 7.90 -0.90 -5.26
CA ARG A 158 8.52 0.01 -6.25
C ARG A 158 9.28 1.13 -5.57
N VAL A 159 8.69 1.77 -4.56
CA VAL A 159 9.36 2.83 -3.78
C VAL A 159 10.66 2.30 -3.17
N MET A 160 10.63 1.14 -2.54
CA MET A 160 11.83 0.56 -1.92
C MET A 160 12.89 0.22 -2.96
N SER A 161 12.51 -0.38 -4.07
CA SER A 161 13.43 -0.69 -5.17
C SER A 161 14.05 0.57 -5.77
N GLU A 162 13.25 1.57 -6.09
CA GLU A 162 13.72 2.83 -6.68
C GLU A 162 14.56 3.66 -5.69
N SER A 163 14.24 3.62 -4.40
CA SER A 163 15.02 4.31 -3.37
C SER A 163 16.31 3.58 -2.99
N ALA A 164 16.63 2.44 -3.62
CA ALA A 164 17.73 1.55 -3.25
C ALA A 164 17.68 1.15 -1.77
N GLN A 165 16.49 0.73 -1.31
CA GLN A 165 16.19 0.30 0.06
C GLN A 165 16.37 1.42 1.11
N ASP A 166 16.25 2.68 0.71
CA ASP A 166 16.25 3.79 1.67
C ASP A 166 14.96 3.75 2.51
N VAL A 167 15.09 3.27 3.73
CA VAL A 167 13.97 3.10 4.66
C VAL A 167 13.23 4.39 4.98
N ARG A 168 13.86 5.56 4.81
CA ARG A 168 13.19 6.86 5.01
C ARG A 168 11.99 7.04 4.09
N ALA A 169 12.01 6.38 2.92
CA ALA A 169 10.90 6.42 1.99
C ALA A 169 9.61 5.79 2.57
N LEU A 170 9.72 4.82 3.47
CA LEU A 170 8.56 4.27 4.20
C LEU A 170 7.87 5.31 5.06
N PHE A 171 8.64 6.19 5.69
CA PHE A 171 8.09 7.25 6.54
C PHE A 171 7.45 8.41 5.76
N ALA A 172 7.65 8.47 4.47
CA ALA A 172 6.96 9.40 3.58
C ALA A 172 5.64 8.85 3.03
N MET A 173 5.33 7.57 3.26
CA MET A 173 4.10 6.91 2.83
C MET A 173 3.10 6.83 3.98
N SER A 174 1.99 7.57 3.87
CA SER A 174 0.92 7.59 4.86
C SER A 174 -0.09 6.48 4.59
N GLY A 175 -0.56 5.80 5.65
CA GLY A 175 -1.63 4.81 5.59
C GLY A 175 -3.00 5.34 6.04
N ALA A 176 -3.16 6.66 6.14
CA ALA A 176 -4.36 7.35 6.59
C ALA A 176 -4.85 6.94 8.00
N ALA A 177 -3.97 6.42 8.85
CA ALA A 177 -4.26 6.06 10.24
C ALA A 177 -3.26 6.73 11.18
N LEU A 178 -3.66 6.94 12.44
CA LEU A 178 -2.78 7.55 13.46
C LEU A 178 -1.49 6.75 13.71
N ALA A 179 -1.58 5.42 13.56
CA ALA A 179 -0.45 4.51 13.72
C ALA A 179 0.38 4.33 12.43
N THR A 180 0.28 5.26 11.49
CA THR A 180 1.09 5.31 10.27
C THR A 180 1.75 6.69 10.14
N PRO A 181 2.80 6.83 9.31
CA PRO A 181 3.46 8.11 9.10
C PRO A 181 2.48 9.21 8.69
N ARG A 182 2.75 10.41 9.16
CA ARG A 182 1.97 11.61 8.85
C ARG A 182 2.09 11.96 7.38
N LEU A 183 0.97 12.39 6.77
CA LEU A 183 1.00 12.87 5.39
C LEU A 183 1.65 14.26 5.33
N MET A 184 2.59 14.44 4.42
CA MET A 184 3.20 15.74 4.19
C MET A 184 2.21 16.69 3.52
N SER A 185 2.28 17.99 3.85
CA SER A 185 1.40 19.03 3.27
C SER A 185 1.89 19.54 1.91
N GLU A 186 2.93 18.92 1.36
CA GLU A 186 3.50 19.23 0.05
C GLU A 186 3.85 17.94 -0.70
N PRO A 187 3.81 17.90 -2.06
CA PRO A 187 4.30 16.78 -2.82
C PRO A 187 5.79 16.53 -2.61
N LEU A 188 6.21 15.26 -2.67
CA LEU A 188 7.63 14.97 -2.82
C LEU A 188 8.09 15.41 -4.21
N ARG A 189 9.28 16.04 -4.28
CA ARG A 189 9.90 16.47 -5.53
C ARG A 189 11.34 16.02 -5.58
N ALA A 190 11.80 15.61 -6.77
CA ALA A 190 13.15 15.13 -6.98
C ALA A 190 14.24 16.09 -6.43
N SER A 191 14.07 17.40 -6.65
CA SER A 191 15.00 18.44 -6.20
C SER A 191 15.07 18.61 -4.68
N ALA A 192 14.05 18.19 -3.94
CA ALA A 192 13.96 18.32 -2.49
C ALA A 192 13.90 16.96 -1.76
N LEU A 193 13.96 15.86 -2.50
CA LEU A 193 13.65 14.52 -1.99
C LEU A 193 14.46 14.15 -0.75
N GLU A 194 15.76 14.39 -0.76
CA GLU A 194 16.66 14.06 0.36
C GLU A 194 16.26 14.76 1.67
N ALA A 195 15.95 16.05 1.58
CA ALA A 195 15.50 16.84 2.73
C ALA A 195 14.09 16.42 3.18
N GLN A 196 13.20 16.12 2.22
CA GLN A 196 11.83 15.68 2.51
C GLN A 196 11.80 14.30 3.17
N LEU A 197 12.57 13.33 2.70
CA LEU A 197 12.67 12.00 3.32
C LEU A 197 13.29 12.08 4.72
N THR A 198 14.30 12.92 4.91
CA THR A 198 14.92 13.13 6.24
C THR A 198 13.91 13.72 7.23
N ARG A 199 13.11 14.70 6.79
CA ARG A 199 12.07 15.32 7.62
C ARG A 199 10.95 14.33 7.95
N ALA A 200 10.48 13.55 6.97
CA ALA A 200 9.46 12.53 7.18
C ALA A 200 9.90 11.48 8.20
N ALA A 201 11.15 11.00 8.10
CA ALA A 201 11.70 10.04 9.04
C ALA A 201 11.82 10.61 10.46
N ALA A 202 12.28 11.85 10.62
CA ALA A 202 12.36 12.50 11.92
C ALA A 202 10.96 12.65 12.56
N GLN A 203 9.99 13.18 11.81
CA GLN A 203 8.61 13.34 12.30
C GLN A 203 7.96 12.01 12.69
N ALA A 204 8.21 10.94 11.91
CA ALA A 204 7.64 9.63 12.21
C ALA A 204 8.24 9.06 13.51
N LEU A 205 9.55 9.13 13.68
CA LEU A 205 10.23 8.58 14.86
C LEU A 205 9.97 9.36 16.15
N ASP A 206 9.63 10.65 16.03
CA ASP A 206 9.19 11.47 17.16
C ASP A 206 7.72 11.20 17.55
N SER A 207 6.98 10.46 16.73
CA SER A 207 5.57 10.14 16.98
C SER A 207 5.42 8.93 17.91
N PRO A 208 4.73 9.06 19.07
CA PRO A 208 4.49 7.94 19.98
C PRO A 208 3.60 6.85 19.35
N HIS A 209 2.91 7.13 18.26
CA HIS A 209 2.14 6.13 17.50
C HIS A 209 3.00 5.27 16.56
N ILE A 210 4.20 5.74 16.23
CA ILE A 210 5.14 5.04 15.34
C ILE A 210 6.26 4.40 16.15
N CYS A 211 6.80 5.10 17.14
CA CYS A 211 7.88 4.63 17.99
C CYS A 211 7.70 5.16 19.41
N GLN A 212 7.54 4.26 20.37
CA GLN A 212 7.47 4.61 21.78
C GLN A 212 8.44 3.70 22.56
N VAL A 213 9.38 4.32 23.23
CA VAL A 213 10.37 3.63 24.07
C VAL A 213 9.97 3.77 25.55
N ASP A 214 9.82 2.65 26.24
CA ASP A 214 9.64 2.59 27.69
C ASP A 214 10.94 2.08 28.32
N HIS A 215 11.72 3.00 28.85
CA HIS A 215 12.99 2.69 29.51
C HIS A 215 12.82 1.93 30.84
N ALA A 216 11.67 2.08 31.52
CA ALA A 216 11.42 1.41 32.79
C ALA A 216 11.17 -0.09 32.59
N THR A 217 10.36 -0.44 31.61
CA THR A 217 10.04 -1.83 31.27
C THR A 217 10.98 -2.42 30.22
N LYS A 218 11.89 -1.62 29.67
CA LYS A 218 12.79 -1.97 28.55
C LYS A 218 12.01 -2.54 27.36
N SER A 219 10.86 -1.93 27.07
CA SER A 219 10.01 -2.30 25.96
C SER A 219 9.94 -1.19 24.91
N ILE A 220 9.70 -1.59 23.67
CA ILE A 220 9.54 -0.69 22.54
C ILE A 220 8.26 -1.05 21.82
N LEU A 221 7.38 -0.07 21.66
CA LEU A 221 6.26 -0.14 20.72
C LEU A 221 6.71 0.52 19.43
N VAL A 222 6.64 -0.21 18.32
CA VAL A 222 7.12 0.27 17.03
C VAL A 222 6.15 -0.12 15.91
N TRP A 223 6.01 0.77 14.93
CA TRP A 223 5.20 0.51 13.74
C TRP A 223 5.66 -0.78 13.04
N GLN A 224 4.71 -1.67 12.75
CA GLN A 224 4.98 -3.01 12.23
C GLN A 224 5.87 -3.02 10.97
N ARG A 225 5.79 -1.99 10.11
CA ARG A 225 6.64 -1.88 8.90
C ARG A 225 8.13 -1.78 9.22
N ILE A 226 8.51 -1.17 10.34
CA ILE A 226 9.91 -1.14 10.80
C ILE A 226 10.39 -2.56 11.09
N LEU A 227 9.56 -3.39 11.74
CA LEU A 227 9.91 -4.79 12.02
C LEU A 227 10.01 -5.62 10.74
N GLN A 228 9.14 -5.40 9.78
CA GLN A 228 9.16 -6.09 8.48
C GLN A 228 10.38 -5.73 7.63
N ARG A 229 11.00 -4.58 7.88
CA ARG A 229 12.18 -4.05 7.17
C ARG A 229 13.32 -3.75 8.14
N SER A 230 13.49 -4.61 9.16
CA SER A 230 14.46 -4.40 10.24
C SER A 230 15.88 -4.22 9.75
N ASP A 231 16.31 -5.00 8.75
CA ASP A 231 17.67 -4.95 8.22
C ASP A 231 17.94 -3.63 7.49
N ASP A 232 16.98 -3.15 6.67
CA ASP A 232 17.07 -1.87 5.97
C ASP A 232 17.10 -0.71 6.98
N PHE A 233 16.30 -0.81 8.04
CA PHE A 233 16.27 0.17 9.11
C PHE A 233 17.59 0.22 9.90
N VAL A 234 18.13 -0.92 10.28
CA VAL A 234 19.44 -1.02 10.95
C VAL A 234 20.54 -0.45 10.06
N ALA A 235 20.59 -0.83 8.78
CA ALA A 235 21.56 -0.30 7.83
C ALA A 235 21.51 1.23 7.73
N TYR A 236 20.30 1.80 7.63
CA TYR A 236 20.10 3.26 7.61
C TYR A 236 20.67 3.93 8.87
N TRP A 237 20.34 3.42 10.06
CA TRP A 237 20.80 3.99 11.32
C TRP A 237 22.30 3.86 11.52
N GLN A 238 22.88 2.72 11.19
CA GLN A 238 24.34 2.51 11.26
C GLN A 238 25.10 3.53 10.40
N THR A 239 24.59 3.80 9.19
CA THR A 239 25.20 4.80 8.29
C THR A 239 25.12 6.21 8.88
N ARG A 240 23.99 6.58 9.50
CA ARG A 240 23.73 7.92 10.02
C ARG A 240 24.45 8.22 11.33
N ARG A 241 24.49 7.27 12.26
CA ARG A 241 24.98 7.47 13.63
C ARG A 241 26.36 6.88 13.89
N ARG A 242 26.95 6.16 12.94
CA ARG A 242 28.18 5.38 13.13
C ARG A 242 28.05 4.37 14.29
N VAL A 243 26.86 3.89 14.56
CA VAL A 243 26.55 2.97 15.65
C VAL A 243 26.75 1.54 15.17
N GLN A 244 27.55 0.77 15.88
CA GLN A 244 27.73 -0.68 15.65
C GLN A 244 26.67 -1.47 16.42
N THR A 245 25.40 -1.31 16.07
CA THR A 245 24.31 -2.07 16.69
C THR A 245 23.92 -3.26 15.83
N ALA A 246 23.66 -4.38 16.49
CA ALA A 246 23.41 -5.65 15.81
C ALA A 246 21.94 -5.90 15.46
N ASN A 247 21.01 -5.09 15.98
CA ASN A 247 19.58 -5.31 15.76
C ASN A 247 18.75 -4.01 15.91
N VAL A 248 17.52 -4.05 15.41
CA VAL A 248 16.61 -2.90 15.41
C VAL A 248 16.27 -2.38 16.81
N TYR A 249 16.19 -3.26 17.80
CA TYR A 249 15.84 -2.86 19.16
C TYR A 249 16.94 -2.00 19.79
N SER A 250 18.21 -2.40 19.60
CA SER A 250 19.35 -1.60 20.07
C SER A 250 19.38 -0.23 19.42
N VAL A 251 19.09 -0.15 18.12
CA VAL A 251 19.02 1.10 17.37
C VAL A 251 17.93 2.02 17.91
N LEU A 252 16.75 1.49 18.19
CA LEU A 252 15.63 2.27 18.72
C LEU A 252 15.83 2.70 20.19
N LEU A 253 16.59 1.93 20.99
CA LEU A 253 16.90 2.32 22.37
C LEU A 253 17.93 3.45 22.44
N ASP A 254 18.67 3.71 21.37
CA ASP A 254 19.65 4.80 21.29
C ASP A 254 19.03 6.11 20.76
N LEU A 255 17.73 6.10 20.42
CA LEU A 255 16.93 7.30 20.08
C LEU A 255 16.46 8.04 21.30
#